data_1859e971b74035ba370166800cf73ea6
#
_entry.id   1859e971b74035ba370166800cf73ea6
#
_cell.length_a   1.000
_cell.length_b   1.000
_cell.length_c   1.000
_cell.angle_alpha   90.00
_cell.angle_beta   90.00
_cell.angle_gamma   90.00
#
_symmetry.space_group_name_H-M   'P 1'
#
loop_
_entity.id
_entity.type
_entity.pdbx_description
1 polymer ?
#
loop_
_entity_poly.entity_id
_entity_poly.type
_entity_poly.pdbx_seq_one_letter_code
_entity_poly.pdbx_strand_id
1 'polypeptide(L)'
;FVRRKEDFLDAQQAQQSALAGKVRRDTAWLRQGIQGRQTRNKTQVAASMGRQDELKSLRDRNTATGRSAAVDFQASERKTRKLLDAKGVGKSLGGKKLFADLDFTLSPGMRLGLLGPNGSGKTTLMRLLTGELAPDQGTIAPADQLRIVNFSQHREDLDPQDNLRDALCPVGDTVYFQDKPMHVSAWAKKFLFDPAKFRTAVGDLSGGEQAHILIARLMLQPADLLILDEPTNDLDI
;
A
#
# COMPACT_ATOMS: atom_id res chain seq x y z
N PHE A 1 -20.11 3.27 -0.02
CA PHE A 1 -18.82 2.86 0.54
C PHE A 1 -18.19 3.98 1.38
N VAL A 2 -18.06 5.20 0.84
CA VAL A 2 -17.44 6.36 1.52
C VAL A 2 -18.10 6.68 2.87
N ARG A 3 -19.44 6.80 2.91
CA ARG A 3 -20.18 7.09 4.16
C ARG A 3 -19.96 6.01 5.25
N ARG A 4 -19.92 4.74 4.89
CA ARG A 4 -19.63 3.66 5.86
C ARG A 4 -18.21 3.72 6.42
N LYS A 5 -17.24 4.20 5.63
CA LYS A 5 -15.86 4.39 6.08
C LYS A 5 -15.75 5.56 7.06
N GLU A 6 -16.42 6.66 6.77
CA GLU A 6 -16.50 7.83 7.66
C GLU A 6 -17.15 7.46 9.01
N ASP A 7 -18.32 6.81 8.97
CA ASP A 7 -19.01 6.34 10.18
C ASP A 7 -18.13 5.38 11.02
N PHE A 8 -17.34 4.52 10.37
CA PHE A 8 -16.43 3.60 11.05
C PHE A 8 -15.26 4.33 11.70
N LEU A 9 -14.65 5.30 11.02
CA LEU A 9 -13.54 6.11 11.54
C LEU A 9 -14.01 6.97 12.72
N ASP A 10 -15.19 7.56 12.63
CA ASP A 10 -15.80 8.34 13.71
C ASP A 10 -16.09 7.46 14.94
N ALA A 11 -16.59 6.26 14.73
CA ALA A 11 -16.83 5.29 15.82
C ALA A 11 -15.50 4.88 16.50
N GLN A 12 -14.43 4.64 15.73
CA GLN A 12 -13.09 4.35 16.27
C GLN A 12 -12.53 5.52 17.07
N GLN A 13 -12.63 6.75 16.57
CA GLN A 13 -12.19 7.94 17.29
C GLN A 13 -12.98 8.15 18.58
N ALA A 14 -14.29 7.93 18.55
CA ALA A 14 -15.14 8.01 19.74
C ALA A 14 -14.74 6.96 20.78
N GLN A 15 -14.47 5.73 20.36
CA GLN A 15 -14.00 4.66 21.26
C GLN A 15 -12.65 5.00 21.89
N GLN A 16 -11.69 5.50 21.09
CA GLN A 16 -10.37 5.90 21.58
C GLN A 16 -10.45 7.05 22.58
N SER A 17 -11.28 8.07 22.30
CA SER A 17 -11.46 9.22 23.19
C SER A 17 -12.15 8.85 24.50
N ALA A 18 -13.14 7.96 24.45
CA ALA A 18 -13.80 7.43 25.65
C ALA A 18 -12.84 6.64 26.55
N LEU A 19 -11.99 5.79 25.95
CA LEU A 19 -10.98 5.03 26.70
C LEU A 19 -9.88 5.95 27.24
N ALA A 20 -9.43 6.95 26.48
CA ALA A 20 -8.46 7.94 26.92
C ALA A 20 -8.98 8.74 28.14
N GLY A 21 -10.28 9.08 28.14
CA GLY A 21 -10.93 9.72 29.29
C GLY A 21 -10.92 8.85 30.54
N LYS A 22 -11.15 7.53 30.41
CA LYS A 22 -11.05 6.59 31.54
C LYS A 22 -9.61 6.48 32.05
N VAL A 23 -8.64 6.31 31.16
CA VAL A 23 -7.20 6.21 31.52
C VAL A 23 -6.72 7.49 32.22
N ARG A 24 -7.18 8.67 31.76
CA ARG A 24 -6.83 9.94 32.42
C ARG A 24 -7.33 10.01 33.87
N ARG A 25 -8.57 9.57 34.14
CA ARG A 25 -9.13 9.48 35.50
C ARG A 25 -8.37 8.47 36.35
N ASP A 26 -8.04 7.31 35.83
CA ASP A 26 -7.26 6.28 36.52
C ASP A 26 -5.86 6.79 36.87
N THR A 27 -5.21 7.49 35.94
CA THR A 27 -3.87 8.08 36.17
C THR A 27 -3.92 9.17 37.23
N ALA A 28 -4.97 10.00 37.22
CA ALA A 28 -5.18 11.02 38.25
C ALA A 28 -5.38 10.35 39.62
N TRP A 29 -6.21 9.31 39.69
CA TRP A 29 -6.42 8.52 40.91
C TRP A 29 -5.13 7.83 41.40
N LEU A 30 -4.31 7.30 40.49
CA LEU A 30 -3.01 6.72 40.85
C LEU A 30 -2.00 7.76 41.37
N ARG A 31 -2.11 9.01 40.94
CA ARG A 31 -1.25 10.12 41.46
C ARG A 31 -1.71 10.68 42.81
N GLN A 32 -2.98 10.57 43.11
CA GLN A 32 -3.49 10.97 44.44
C GLN A 32 -2.98 9.98 45.49
N GLY A 33 -2.43 10.50 46.59
CA GLY A 33 -1.95 9.70 47.70
C GLY A 33 -3.07 8.83 48.30
N ILE A 34 -2.70 7.78 49.03
CA ILE A 34 -3.65 6.90 49.73
C ILE A 34 -4.17 7.64 50.98
N GLN A 35 -5.48 7.97 50.97
CA GLN A 35 -6.12 8.51 52.17
C GLN A 35 -6.72 7.34 52.99
N GLY A 36 -6.19 7.10 54.18
CA GLY A 36 -6.80 6.22 55.18
C GLY A 36 -6.58 4.70 55.06
N ARG A 37 -5.83 4.20 54.05
CA ARG A 37 -5.47 2.77 53.91
C ARG A 37 -3.98 2.60 53.60
N GLN A 38 -3.34 1.57 54.16
CA GLN A 38 -1.90 1.34 53.93
C GLN A 38 -1.54 0.80 52.52
N THR A 39 -2.51 0.22 51.80
CA THR A 39 -2.26 -0.38 50.48
C THR A 39 -3.41 -0.09 49.51
N ARG A 40 -3.06 0.13 48.24
CA ARG A 40 -4.02 0.27 47.15
C ARG A 40 -4.63 -1.09 46.79
N ASN A 41 -5.89 -1.08 46.33
CA ASN A 41 -6.54 -2.27 45.80
C ASN A 41 -5.79 -2.79 44.54
N LYS A 42 -5.13 -3.95 44.68
CA LYS A 42 -4.33 -4.59 43.62
C LYS A 42 -5.15 -4.82 42.35
N THR A 43 -6.41 -5.21 42.45
CA THR A 43 -7.32 -5.46 41.34
C THR A 43 -7.59 -4.17 40.55
N GLN A 44 -7.76 -3.04 41.24
CA GLN A 44 -8.03 -1.76 40.61
C GLN A 44 -6.78 -1.18 39.89
N VAL A 45 -5.59 -1.42 40.46
CA VAL A 45 -4.31 -1.07 39.84
C VAL A 45 -4.08 -1.90 38.56
N ALA A 46 -4.30 -3.22 38.62
CA ALA A 46 -4.19 -4.11 37.49
C ALA A 46 -5.16 -3.74 36.38
N ALA A 47 -6.43 -3.43 36.71
CA ALA A 47 -7.41 -2.96 35.72
C ALA A 47 -7.03 -1.62 35.08
N SER A 48 -6.39 -0.71 35.82
CA SER A 48 -5.87 0.55 35.25
C SER A 48 -4.72 0.32 34.30
N MET A 49 -3.78 -0.58 34.62
CA MET A 49 -2.69 -0.96 33.72
C MET A 49 -3.22 -1.61 32.44
N GLY A 50 -4.16 -2.56 32.56
CA GLY A 50 -4.80 -3.18 31.39
C GLY A 50 -5.46 -2.17 30.46
N ARG A 51 -6.15 -1.13 31.00
CA ARG A 51 -6.73 -0.05 30.17
C ARG A 51 -5.66 0.85 29.53
N GLN A 52 -4.51 1.04 30.17
CA GLN A 52 -3.40 1.77 29.55
C GLN A 52 -2.81 1.00 28.36
N ASP A 53 -2.62 -0.31 28.50
CA ASP A 53 -2.13 -1.17 27.44
C ASP A 53 -3.14 -1.27 26.29
N GLU A 54 -4.45 -1.38 26.59
CA GLU A 54 -5.52 -1.33 25.61
C GLU A 54 -5.55 0.00 24.84
N LEU A 55 -5.41 1.13 25.53
CA LEU A 55 -5.36 2.45 24.89
C LEU A 55 -4.13 2.59 23.99
N LYS A 56 -2.98 2.05 24.43
CA LYS A 56 -1.76 2.04 23.61
C LYS A 56 -1.98 1.21 22.35
N SER A 57 -2.50 0.01 22.46
CA SER A 57 -2.79 -0.87 21.31
C SER A 57 -3.84 -0.30 20.35
N LEU A 58 -4.85 0.41 20.87
CA LEU A 58 -5.83 1.13 20.05
C LEU A 58 -5.21 2.33 19.33
N ARG A 59 -4.34 3.09 20.02
CA ARG A 59 -3.61 4.20 19.39
C ARG A 59 -2.69 3.71 18.29
N ASP A 60 -1.95 2.64 18.52
CA ASP A 60 -1.05 2.05 17.54
C ASP A 60 -1.83 1.59 16.29
N ARG A 61 -2.97 0.91 16.48
CA ARG A 61 -3.89 0.51 15.40
C ARG A 61 -4.48 1.71 14.66
N ASN A 62 -5.02 2.70 15.38
CA ASN A 62 -5.63 3.88 14.75
C ASN A 62 -4.59 4.78 14.06
N THR A 63 -3.35 4.80 14.57
CA THR A 63 -2.24 5.53 13.93
C THR A 63 -1.78 4.81 12.66
N ALA A 64 -1.81 3.49 12.65
CA ALA A 64 -1.56 2.69 11.44
C ALA A 64 -2.67 2.89 10.39
N THR A 65 -3.93 2.94 10.80
CA THR A 65 -5.09 3.13 9.91
C THR A 65 -5.20 4.56 9.37
N GLY A 66 -4.69 5.57 10.09
CA GLY A 66 -4.70 6.99 9.68
C GLY A 66 -3.47 7.44 8.89
N ARG A 67 -2.42 6.62 8.79
CA ARG A 67 -1.24 6.88 7.99
C ARG A 67 -1.31 6.06 6.70
N SER A 68 -1.94 6.60 5.67
CA SER A 68 -1.73 6.05 4.33
C SER A 68 -0.29 6.34 3.89
N ALA A 69 0.40 5.36 3.34
CA ALA A 69 1.64 5.59 2.64
C ALA A 69 1.36 6.62 1.53
N ALA A 70 2.09 7.73 1.51
CA ALA A 70 1.95 8.72 0.45
C ALA A 70 2.51 8.11 -0.84
N VAL A 71 1.63 7.52 -1.65
CA VAL A 71 1.98 6.91 -2.93
C VAL A 71 2.09 8.03 -3.96
N ASP A 72 3.32 8.39 -4.31
CA ASP A 72 3.63 9.39 -5.33
C ASP A 72 4.62 8.77 -6.32
N PHE A 73 4.15 8.47 -7.54
CA PHE A 73 4.97 7.87 -8.57
C PHE A 73 5.72 8.94 -9.36
N GLN A 74 6.99 8.66 -9.64
CA GLN A 74 7.81 9.51 -10.51
C GLN A 74 7.28 9.41 -11.94
N ALA A 75 6.53 10.42 -12.39
CA ALA A 75 6.20 10.58 -13.78
C ALA A 75 7.49 10.94 -14.53
N SER A 76 7.73 10.28 -15.68
CA SER A 76 8.76 10.78 -16.58
C SER A 76 8.31 12.13 -17.13
N GLU A 77 9.21 13.10 -17.26
CA GLU A 77 8.93 14.42 -17.87
C GLU A 77 8.67 14.31 -19.40
N ARG A 78 7.97 13.27 -19.80
CA ARG A 78 7.74 12.95 -21.19
C ARG A 78 6.75 13.92 -21.84
N LYS A 79 7.14 14.56 -22.93
CA LYS A 79 6.32 15.52 -23.69
C LYS A 79 5.40 14.87 -24.73
N THR A 80 5.38 13.54 -24.83
CA THR A 80 4.53 12.84 -25.82
C THR A 80 3.06 12.91 -25.41
N ARG A 81 2.18 13.25 -26.37
CA ARG A 81 0.73 13.36 -26.13
C ARG A 81 0.05 11.98 -25.97
N LYS A 82 0.62 10.93 -26.53
CA LYS A 82 0.10 9.56 -26.48
C LYS A 82 1.18 8.64 -25.91
N LEU A 83 0.83 7.85 -24.91
CA LEU A 83 1.69 6.80 -24.35
C LEU A 83 1.47 5.47 -25.06
N LEU A 84 0.21 5.16 -25.38
CA LEU A 84 -0.18 3.93 -26.07
C LEU A 84 -1.46 4.17 -26.85
N ASP A 85 -1.52 3.63 -28.09
CA ASP A 85 -2.68 3.70 -28.98
C ASP A 85 -3.12 2.27 -29.33
N ALA A 86 -4.32 1.89 -28.94
CA ALA A 86 -4.93 0.59 -29.23
C ALA A 86 -6.07 0.77 -30.23
N LYS A 87 -6.06 -0.01 -31.31
CA LYS A 87 -7.05 0.07 -32.41
C LYS A 87 -7.56 -1.30 -32.81
N GLY A 88 -8.88 -1.49 -32.77
CA GLY A 88 -9.56 -2.70 -33.14
C GLY A 88 -9.08 -3.94 -32.40
N VAL A 89 -8.62 -3.78 -31.13
CA VAL A 89 -7.96 -4.87 -30.38
C VAL A 89 -8.97 -5.92 -29.99
N GLY A 90 -8.70 -7.15 -30.44
CA GLY A 90 -9.45 -8.35 -30.08
C GLY A 90 -8.56 -9.45 -29.53
N LYS A 91 -9.10 -10.22 -28.58
CA LYS A 91 -8.42 -11.37 -27.97
C LYS A 91 -9.39 -12.47 -27.59
N SER A 92 -9.00 -13.70 -27.92
CA SER A 92 -9.65 -14.92 -27.47
C SER A 92 -8.64 -15.78 -26.67
N LEU A 93 -9.10 -16.49 -25.69
CA LEU A 93 -8.27 -17.40 -24.91
C LEU A 93 -9.05 -18.70 -24.64
N GLY A 94 -8.44 -19.86 -24.93
CA GLY A 94 -9.09 -21.15 -24.75
C GLY A 94 -10.40 -21.30 -25.53
N GLY A 95 -10.50 -20.72 -26.73
CA GLY A 95 -11.72 -20.75 -27.55
C GLY A 95 -12.81 -19.77 -27.12
N LYS A 96 -12.63 -19.06 -26.00
CA LYS A 96 -13.57 -18.03 -25.52
C LYS A 96 -13.09 -16.66 -25.96
N LYS A 97 -13.96 -15.91 -26.68
CA LYS A 97 -13.75 -14.51 -27.00
C LYS A 97 -13.86 -13.67 -25.73
N LEU A 98 -12.78 -12.97 -25.37
CA LEU A 98 -12.74 -12.11 -24.19
C LEU A 98 -13.25 -10.70 -24.50
N PHE A 99 -12.73 -10.11 -25.59
CA PHE A 99 -13.14 -8.80 -26.09
C PHE A 99 -12.80 -8.67 -27.58
N ALA A 100 -13.41 -7.70 -28.23
CA ALA A 100 -13.16 -7.35 -29.64
C ALA A 100 -13.40 -5.87 -29.86
N ASP A 101 -12.80 -5.36 -30.93
CA ASP A 101 -12.97 -3.98 -31.42
C ASP A 101 -12.73 -2.93 -30.30
N LEU A 102 -11.73 -3.18 -29.42
CA LEU A 102 -11.36 -2.21 -28.42
C LEU A 102 -10.48 -1.11 -29.02
N ASP A 103 -10.97 0.12 -28.95
CA ASP A 103 -10.25 1.33 -29.34
C ASP A 103 -10.06 2.22 -28.12
N PHE A 104 -8.82 2.54 -27.78
CA PHE A 104 -8.51 3.53 -26.75
C PHE A 104 -7.09 4.06 -26.89
N THR A 105 -6.87 5.25 -26.35
CA THR A 105 -5.56 5.89 -26.29
C THR A 105 -5.24 6.22 -24.83
N LEU A 106 -4.06 5.82 -24.36
CA LEU A 106 -3.55 6.25 -23.06
C LEU A 106 -2.68 7.48 -23.24
N SER A 107 -2.93 8.50 -22.44
CA SER A 107 -2.21 9.77 -22.44
C SER A 107 -1.59 10.05 -21.06
N PRO A 108 -0.54 10.86 -20.96
CA PRO A 108 0.04 11.25 -19.68
C PRO A 108 -1.01 11.82 -18.72
N GLY A 109 -0.97 11.39 -17.45
CA GLY A 109 -1.93 11.80 -16.43
C GLY A 109 -3.31 11.12 -16.49
N MET A 110 -3.58 10.31 -17.52
CA MET A 110 -4.83 9.55 -17.60
C MET A 110 -4.87 8.44 -16.55
N ARG A 111 -6.06 8.22 -15.97
CA ARG A 111 -6.32 7.11 -15.05
C ARG A 111 -7.43 6.26 -15.66
N LEU A 112 -7.11 5.01 -16.00
CA LEU A 112 -8.05 4.06 -16.58
C LEU A 112 -8.37 2.94 -15.59
N GLY A 113 -9.63 2.80 -15.19
CA GLY A 113 -10.10 1.69 -14.35
C GLY A 113 -10.67 0.56 -15.20
N LEU A 114 -10.18 -0.67 -14.98
CA LEU A 114 -10.71 -1.89 -15.61
C LEU A 114 -11.69 -2.56 -14.66
N LEU A 115 -12.98 -2.52 -14.98
CA LEU A 115 -14.03 -3.11 -14.16
C LEU A 115 -14.66 -4.30 -14.89
N GLY A 116 -14.95 -5.36 -14.14
CA GLY A 116 -15.61 -6.55 -14.69
C GLY A 116 -15.47 -7.78 -13.78
N PRO A 117 -16.29 -8.81 -13.98
CA PRO A 117 -16.21 -10.05 -13.22
C PRO A 117 -14.90 -10.79 -13.45
N ASN A 118 -14.60 -11.78 -12.59
CA ASN A 118 -13.45 -12.64 -12.78
C ASN A 118 -13.57 -13.42 -14.11
N GLY A 119 -12.46 -13.54 -14.84
CA GLY A 119 -12.44 -14.16 -16.17
C GLY A 119 -12.99 -13.29 -17.31
N SER A 120 -13.25 -11.97 -17.09
CA SER A 120 -13.65 -11.05 -18.15
C SER A 120 -12.50 -10.60 -19.06
N GLY A 121 -11.26 -10.96 -18.75
CA GLY A 121 -10.09 -10.63 -19.57
C GLY A 121 -9.28 -9.42 -19.07
N LYS A 122 -9.50 -8.92 -17.85
CA LYS A 122 -8.76 -7.78 -17.29
C LYS A 122 -7.25 -8.03 -17.30
N THR A 123 -6.79 -9.12 -16.71
CA THR A 123 -5.36 -9.50 -16.67
C THR A 123 -4.82 -9.77 -18.09
N THR A 124 -5.65 -10.34 -18.97
CA THR A 124 -5.27 -10.53 -20.38
C THR A 124 -5.05 -9.21 -21.10
N LEU A 125 -5.93 -8.21 -20.87
CA LEU A 125 -5.75 -6.87 -21.43
C LEU A 125 -4.47 -6.22 -20.89
N MET A 126 -4.19 -6.33 -19.58
CA MET A 126 -2.96 -5.80 -19.01
C MET A 126 -1.71 -6.43 -19.66
N ARG A 127 -1.70 -7.75 -19.87
CA ARG A 127 -0.61 -8.45 -20.56
C ARG A 127 -0.45 -8.02 -22.04
N LEU A 128 -1.53 -7.65 -22.70
CA LEU A 128 -1.48 -7.06 -24.04
C LEU A 128 -0.84 -5.68 -24.01
N LEU A 129 -1.16 -4.86 -22.99
CA LEU A 129 -0.59 -3.51 -22.83
C LEU A 129 0.90 -3.54 -22.47
N THR A 130 1.35 -4.54 -21.70
CA THR A 130 2.77 -4.75 -21.38
C THR A 130 3.56 -5.36 -22.53
N GLY A 131 2.88 -5.86 -23.57
CA GLY A 131 3.53 -6.56 -24.70
C GLY A 131 3.90 -8.01 -24.40
N GLU A 132 3.53 -8.54 -23.24
CA GLU A 132 3.72 -9.96 -22.88
C GLU A 132 2.86 -10.90 -23.74
N LEU A 133 1.76 -10.36 -24.28
CA LEU A 133 0.84 -11.08 -25.15
C LEU A 133 0.55 -10.26 -26.40
N ALA A 134 0.43 -10.92 -27.55
CA ALA A 134 0.01 -10.27 -28.79
C ALA A 134 -1.53 -10.32 -28.95
N PRO A 135 -2.17 -9.28 -29.50
CA PRO A 135 -3.58 -9.31 -29.84
C PRO A 135 -3.83 -10.27 -31.03
N ASP A 136 -5.02 -10.88 -31.08
CA ASP A 136 -5.42 -11.72 -32.20
C ASP A 136 -5.92 -10.86 -33.38
N GLN A 137 -6.45 -9.68 -33.07
CA GLN A 137 -6.91 -8.69 -34.07
C GLN A 137 -6.54 -7.29 -33.57
N GLY A 138 -6.41 -6.36 -34.52
CA GLY A 138 -6.05 -4.98 -34.24
C GLY A 138 -4.57 -4.77 -33.94
N THR A 139 -4.25 -3.61 -33.41
CA THR A 139 -2.88 -3.20 -33.11
C THR A 139 -2.80 -2.45 -31.78
N ILE A 140 -1.68 -2.64 -31.08
CA ILE A 140 -1.31 -1.85 -29.90
C ILE A 140 0.04 -1.21 -30.21
N ALA A 141 0.07 0.12 -30.28
CA ALA A 141 1.27 0.89 -30.60
C ALA A 141 1.72 1.68 -29.35
N PRO A 142 2.73 1.19 -28.59
CA PRO A 142 3.34 1.97 -27.53
C PRO A 142 4.21 3.08 -28.11
N ALA A 143 4.35 4.16 -27.36
CA ALA A 143 5.31 5.21 -27.70
C ALA A 143 6.75 4.68 -27.56
N ASP A 144 7.70 5.27 -28.31
CA ASP A 144 9.10 4.86 -28.26
C ASP A 144 9.64 4.90 -26.84
N GLN A 145 10.35 3.83 -26.44
CA GLN A 145 10.95 3.70 -25.10
C GLN A 145 9.95 3.93 -23.95
N LEU A 146 8.68 3.52 -24.13
CA LEU A 146 7.68 3.58 -23.07
C LEU A 146 8.08 2.69 -21.90
N ARG A 147 8.25 3.28 -20.71
CA ARG A 147 8.56 2.53 -19.48
C ARG A 147 7.25 2.13 -18.82
N ILE A 148 6.94 0.85 -18.90
CA ILE A 148 5.76 0.26 -18.25
C ILE A 148 6.22 -0.44 -16.99
N VAL A 149 5.62 -0.09 -15.86
CA VAL A 149 5.85 -0.77 -14.59
C VAL A 149 4.54 -1.45 -14.20
N ASN A 150 4.62 -2.76 -13.98
CA ASN A 150 3.50 -3.60 -13.60
C ASN A 150 3.62 -3.98 -12.12
N PHE A 151 2.65 -3.55 -11.31
CA PHE A 151 2.49 -4.02 -9.95
C PHE A 151 1.66 -5.31 -10.01
N SER A 152 2.33 -6.43 -10.12
CA SER A 152 1.67 -7.73 -9.97
C SER A 152 1.52 -8.04 -8.48
N GLN A 153 0.40 -8.65 -8.13
CA GLN A 153 0.09 -9.11 -6.79
C GLN A 153 1.00 -10.26 -6.30
N HIS A 154 1.94 -10.70 -7.16
CA HIS A 154 2.84 -11.80 -6.85
C HIS A 154 3.94 -11.33 -5.91
N ARG A 155 3.84 -11.76 -4.65
CA ARG A 155 4.87 -11.61 -3.62
C ARG A 155 6.16 -12.38 -3.95
N GLU A 156 6.16 -13.10 -5.05
CA GLU A 156 7.29 -13.87 -5.57
C GLU A 156 8.53 -13.01 -5.90
N ASP A 157 8.34 -11.69 -6.04
CA ASP A 157 9.42 -10.75 -6.29
C ASP A 157 10.23 -10.38 -5.02
N LEU A 158 9.79 -10.85 -3.85
CA LEU A 158 10.49 -10.64 -2.58
C LEU A 158 11.13 -11.95 -2.12
N ASP A 159 12.45 -11.92 -1.86
CA ASP A 159 13.11 -13.03 -1.20
C ASP A 159 12.71 -13.06 0.29
N PRO A 160 12.05 -14.13 0.78
CA PRO A 160 11.68 -14.24 2.19
C PRO A 160 12.88 -14.21 3.15
N GLN A 161 14.08 -14.53 2.67
CA GLN A 161 15.30 -14.55 3.47
C GLN A 161 15.96 -13.17 3.57
N ASP A 162 15.63 -12.25 2.68
CA ASP A 162 16.11 -10.89 2.75
C ASP A 162 15.60 -10.21 4.04
N ASN A 163 16.41 -9.34 4.61
CA ASN A 163 15.93 -8.47 5.68
C ASN A 163 15.22 -7.23 5.08
N LEU A 164 14.36 -6.61 5.86
CA LEU A 164 13.57 -5.44 5.43
C LEU A 164 14.42 -4.32 4.83
N ARG A 165 15.64 -4.06 5.38
CA ARG A 165 16.51 -3.01 4.87
C ARG A 165 17.00 -3.34 3.46
N ASP A 166 17.46 -4.56 3.23
CA ASP A 166 17.98 -4.99 1.95
C ASP A 166 16.87 -5.13 0.91
N ALA A 167 15.69 -5.55 1.33
CA ALA A 167 14.49 -5.53 0.48
C ALA A 167 14.11 -4.12 0.01
N LEU A 168 14.31 -3.08 0.83
CA LEU A 168 14.03 -1.68 0.47
C LEU A 168 15.17 -1.02 -0.30
N CYS A 169 16.42 -1.40 -0.01
CA CYS A 169 17.62 -0.82 -0.60
C CYS A 169 18.73 -1.89 -0.69
N PRO A 170 18.77 -2.68 -1.80
CA PRO A 170 19.72 -3.79 -1.94
C PRO A 170 21.18 -3.36 -1.92
N VAL A 171 21.48 -2.14 -2.33
CA VAL A 171 22.85 -1.63 -2.42
C VAL A 171 23.00 -0.32 -1.64
N GLY A 172 23.90 -0.32 -0.66
CA GLY A 172 24.17 0.87 0.15
C GLY A 172 23.04 1.25 1.11
N ASP A 173 22.97 2.51 1.51
CA ASP A 173 22.00 3.07 2.45
C ASP A 173 21.15 4.21 1.84
N THR A 174 21.31 4.45 0.53
CA THR A 174 20.71 5.60 -0.16
C THR A 174 19.85 5.12 -1.32
N VAL A 175 18.61 5.53 -1.33
CA VAL A 175 17.66 5.38 -2.45
C VAL A 175 17.55 6.71 -3.20
N TYR A 176 17.23 6.65 -4.49
CA TYR A 176 16.97 7.84 -5.30
C TYR A 176 15.48 7.91 -5.62
N PHE A 177 14.82 8.93 -5.10
CA PHE A 177 13.41 9.20 -5.38
C PHE A 177 13.26 10.60 -5.99
N GLN A 178 12.71 10.69 -7.21
CA GLN A 178 12.59 11.95 -7.96
C GLN A 178 13.96 12.66 -8.08
N ASP A 179 14.98 11.89 -8.47
CA ASP A 179 16.38 12.33 -8.62
C ASP A 179 17.02 12.90 -7.34
N LYS A 180 16.34 12.76 -6.18
CA LYS A 180 16.86 13.20 -4.89
C LYS A 180 17.35 12.02 -4.07
N PRO A 181 18.60 12.05 -3.58
CA PRO A 181 19.08 11.03 -2.68
C PRO A 181 18.35 11.11 -1.34
N MET A 182 17.97 9.94 -0.82
CA MET A 182 17.31 9.80 0.47
C MET A 182 17.86 8.58 1.19
N HIS A 183 18.18 8.73 2.48
CA HIS A 183 18.61 7.59 3.29
C HIS A 183 17.45 6.57 3.45
N VAL A 184 17.80 5.28 3.41
CA VAL A 184 16.81 4.18 3.48
C VAL A 184 15.90 4.25 4.71
N SER A 185 16.39 4.76 5.85
CA SER A 185 15.55 4.94 7.05
C SER A 185 14.45 5.98 6.85
N ALA A 186 14.74 7.06 6.10
CA ALA A 186 13.73 8.07 5.79
C ALA A 186 12.73 7.54 4.75
N TRP A 187 13.22 6.72 3.81
CA TRP A 187 12.39 6.03 2.84
C TRP A 187 11.43 5.05 3.51
N ALA A 188 11.94 4.16 4.37
CA ALA A 188 11.16 3.20 5.13
C ALA A 188 10.02 3.86 5.94
N LYS A 189 10.30 4.99 6.60
CA LYS A 189 9.29 5.74 7.36
C LYS A 189 8.12 6.24 6.51
N LYS A 190 8.32 6.52 5.22
CA LYS A 190 7.23 6.90 4.30
C LYS A 190 6.22 5.76 4.09
N PHE A 191 6.69 4.51 4.22
CA PHE A 191 5.89 3.29 4.11
C PHE A 191 5.56 2.67 5.47
N LEU A 192 5.60 3.48 6.53
CA LEU A 192 5.21 3.11 7.88
C LEU A 192 6.12 2.06 8.55
N PHE A 193 7.29 1.80 8.00
CA PHE A 193 8.27 0.93 8.63
C PHE A 193 9.06 1.65 9.72
N ASP A 194 9.25 0.95 10.84
CA ASP A 194 10.19 1.36 11.87
C ASP A 194 11.60 0.88 11.48
N PRO A 195 12.61 1.77 11.41
CA PRO A 195 14.00 1.35 11.18
C PRO A 195 14.54 0.34 12.21
N ALA A 196 13.95 0.26 13.40
CA ALA A 196 14.27 -0.78 14.38
C ALA A 196 13.98 -2.20 13.86
N LYS A 197 13.05 -2.35 12.90
CA LYS A 197 12.69 -3.61 12.25
C LYS A 197 13.58 -3.98 11.05
N PHE A 198 14.59 -3.22 10.72
CA PHE A 198 15.42 -3.43 9.51
C PHE A 198 16.06 -4.81 9.40
N ARG A 199 16.28 -5.48 10.53
CA ARG A 199 16.83 -6.84 10.59
C ARG A 199 15.76 -7.94 10.51
N THR A 200 14.47 -7.59 10.48
CA THR A 200 13.39 -8.56 10.36
C THR A 200 13.40 -9.15 8.96
N ALA A 201 13.32 -10.48 8.85
CA ALA A 201 13.23 -11.14 7.57
C ALA A 201 11.90 -10.80 6.88
N VAL A 202 11.91 -10.66 5.56
CA VAL A 202 10.71 -10.34 4.76
C VAL A 202 9.63 -11.41 4.96
N GLY A 203 10.03 -12.68 5.11
CA GLY A 203 9.11 -13.77 5.38
C GLY A 203 8.35 -13.67 6.71
N ASP A 204 8.91 -12.93 7.70
CA ASP A 204 8.29 -12.72 9.01
C ASP A 204 7.35 -11.51 9.04
N LEU A 205 7.31 -10.73 7.95
CA LEU A 205 6.45 -9.57 7.83
C LEU A 205 5.03 -9.98 7.44
N SER A 206 4.04 -9.20 7.91
CA SER A 206 2.66 -9.35 7.48
C SER A 206 2.52 -9.11 5.97
N GLY A 207 1.46 -9.68 5.36
CA GLY A 207 1.21 -9.49 3.95
C GLY A 207 1.08 -8.01 3.54
N GLY A 208 0.46 -7.19 4.36
CA GLY A 208 0.37 -5.74 4.15
C GLY A 208 1.75 -5.07 4.21
N GLU A 209 2.64 -5.47 5.14
CA GLU A 209 4.02 -4.96 5.19
C GLU A 209 4.81 -5.38 3.93
N GLN A 210 4.66 -6.63 3.47
CA GLN A 210 5.28 -7.08 2.22
C GLN A 210 4.77 -6.27 1.01
N ALA A 211 3.47 -5.97 0.94
CA ALA A 211 2.90 -5.11 -0.09
C ALA A 211 3.49 -3.68 -0.03
N HIS A 212 3.71 -3.13 1.16
CA HIS A 212 4.38 -1.83 1.33
C HIS A 212 5.83 -1.84 0.81
N ILE A 213 6.59 -2.94 0.97
CA ILE A 213 7.92 -3.08 0.38
C ILE A 213 7.83 -3.04 -1.16
N LEU A 214 6.90 -3.79 -1.74
CA LEU A 214 6.70 -3.81 -3.20
C LEU A 214 6.37 -2.42 -3.74
N ILE A 215 5.45 -1.68 -3.08
CA ILE A 215 5.12 -0.31 -3.45
C ILE A 215 6.34 0.61 -3.31
N ALA A 216 7.10 0.48 -2.22
CA ALA A 216 8.30 1.27 -2.01
C ALA A 216 9.33 1.06 -3.11
N ARG A 217 9.57 -0.20 -3.53
CA ARG A 217 10.45 -0.53 -4.67
C ARG A 217 9.91 0.02 -5.99
N LEU A 218 8.61 -0.12 -6.21
CA LEU A 218 7.93 0.36 -7.41
C LEU A 218 8.06 1.88 -7.58
N MET A 219 7.92 2.64 -6.49
CA MET A 219 8.03 4.10 -6.52
C MET A 219 9.45 4.61 -6.83
N LEU A 220 10.47 3.78 -6.67
CA LEU A 220 11.84 4.10 -7.08
C LEU A 220 12.08 3.88 -8.57
N GLN A 221 11.14 3.21 -9.26
CA GLN A 221 11.26 2.97 -10.69
C GLN A 221 10.58 4.10 -11.46
N PRO A 222 11.28 4.78 -12.37
CA PRO A 222 10.65 5.76 -13.24
C PRO A 222 9.69 5.07 -14.21
N ALA A 223 8.42 5.45 -14.19
CA ALA A 223 7.37 4.87 -15.01
C ALA A 223 6.65 5.93 -15.84
N ASP A 224 6.37 5.61 -17.12
CA ASP A 224 5.47 6.39 -17.98
C ASP A 224 4.04 5.86 -17.87
N LEU A 225 3.89 4.53 -17.74
CA LEU A 225 2.64 3.83 -17.53
C LEU A 225 2.77 2.88 -16.34
N LEU A 226 1.88 3.02 -15.36
CA LEU A 226 1.78 2.14 -14.22
C LEU A 226 0.53 1.28 -14.35
N ILE A 227 0.70 -0.03 -14.26
CA ILE A 227 -0.40 -1.01 -14.25
C ILE A 227 -0.50 -1.60 -12.85
N LEU A 228 -1.70 -1.52 -12.26
CA LEU A 228 -2.00 -2.07 -10.94
C LEU A 228 -3.06 -3.17 -11.09
N ASP A 229 -2.72 -4.39 -10.74
CA ASP A 229 -3.67 -5.51 -10.69
C ASP A 229 -4.10 -5.73 -9.24
N GLU A 230 -5.38 -5.53 -8.94
CA GLU A 230 -6.02 -5.70 -7.63
C GLU A 230 -5.22 -5.12 -6.43
N PRO A 231 -4.78 -3.84 -6.50
CA PRO A 231 -3.88 -3.28 -5.50
C PRO A 231 -4.50 -3.18 -4.09
N THR A 232 -5.82 -3.34 -3.97
CA THR A 232 -6.56 -3.19 -2.71
C THR A 232 -6.74 -4.49 -1.93
N ASN A 233 -6.46 -5.64 -2.52
CA ASN A 233 -6.65 -6.92 -1.81
C ASN A 233 -5.64 -7.14 -0.67
N ASP A 234 -4.49 -6.48 -0.72
CA ASP A 234 -3.42 -6.59 0.28
C ASP A 234 -3.10 -5.27 0.98
N LEU A 235 -3.74 -4.18 0.58
CA LEU A 235 -3.59 -2.89 1.22
C LEU A 235 -4.83 -2.66 2.09
N ASP A 236 -4.66 -2.66 3.41
CA ASP A 236 -5.60 -2.08 4.35
C ASP A 236 -5.61 -0.54 4.14
N ILE A 237 -6.30 -0.10 3.05
CA ILE A 237 -6.49 1.31 2.72
C ILE A 237 -7.87 1.78 3.19
#